data_c354d4a4ae9564cbafe64d78406c8b52
#
_entry.id   c354d4a4ae9564cbafe64d78406c8b52
#
_cell.length_a   1.000
_cell.length_b   1.000
_cell.length_c   1.000
_cell.angle_alpha   90.00
_cell.angle_beta   90.00
_cell.angle_gamma   90.00
#
_symmetry.space_group_name_H-M   'P 1'
#
loop_
_entity.id
_entity.type
_entity.pdbx_description
1 polymer ?
#
loop_
_entity_poly.entity_id
_entity_poly.type
_entity_poly.pdbx_seq_one_letter_code
_entity_poly.pdbx_strand_id
1 'polypeptide(L)'
;VHPAIGRYHPFDGDGMIHLVGFKDGRAFYRNKFVRTDALLAEQQEGRPLWAGLAERPDKAKRPGWGARRMLKDASSTDVVVHNGFALSSHFECGDAYRMDPLTLDPRGKAPWTPERGTSAHTKVDEHTGELMFFNYSVDQPYLNYGVVDASDTLVHYVPIDLPGPRIPHDMAFTQNYAILNDCPLFWEPALVGKGVYAPAFHRELPTRLGVIPRRGAPDQIRWFDAAPTYVLHWLNAFEDGDEIVLDGF
;
A
#
# COMPACT_ATOMS: atom_id res chain seq x y z
N VAL A 1 8.43 16.79 8.02
CA VAL A 1 9.55 17.24 8.82
C VAL A 1 10.78 17.45 7.93
N HIS A 2 11.32 16.40 7.33
CA HIS A 2 12.37 16.48 6.30
C HIS A 2 11.91 15.69 5.07
N PRO A 3 11.06 16.28 4.19
CA PRO A 3 10.31 15.50 3.21
C PRO A 3 11.18 14.93 2.07
N ALA A 4 12.24 15.61 1.66
CA ALA A 4 13.13 15.16 0.59
C ALA A 4 14.52 15.82 0.70
N ILE A 5 15.51 15.26 -0.02
CA ILE A 5 16.89 15.79 -0.03
C ILE A 5 17.00 17.08 -0.85
N GLY A 6 16.33 17.15 -1.99
CA GLY A 6 16.41 18.31 -2.89
C GLY A 6 15.08 18.70 -3.51
N ARG A 7 14.42 17.79 -4.25
CA ARG A 7 13.14 18.07 -4.88
C ARG A 7 12.00 17.54 -4.01
N TYR A 8 11.10 18.42 -3.63
CA TYR A 8 9.90 18.06 -2.88
C TYR A 8 8.75 17.67 -3.81
N HIS A 9 8.13 16.52 -3.51
CA HIS A 9 6.85 16.12 -4.06
C HIS A 9 5.80 16.14 -2.94
N PRO A 10 4.52 16.53 -3.18
CA PRO A 10 3.49 16.57 -2.13
C PRO A 10 3.32 15.24 -1.35
N PHE A 11 3.61 14.11 -1.97
CA PHE A 11 3.53 12.78 -1.33
C PHE A 11 4.78 12.38 -0.53
N ASP A 12 5.81 13.23 -0.46
CA ASP A 12 7.02 12.96 0.33
C ASP A 12 6.86 13.32 1.82
N GLY A 13 5.72 13.91 2.20
CA GLY A 13 5.46 14.33 3.57
C GLY A 13 5.27 13.16 4.54
N ASP A 14 5.74 13.32 5.77
CA ASP A 14 5.47 12.37 6.85
C ASP A 14 3.97 12.30 7.16
N GLY A 15 3.46 11.10 7.38
CA GLY A 15 2.07 10.86 7.73
C GLY A 15 1.67 11.54 9.04
N MET A 16 0.57 12.27 9.01
CA MET A 16 -0.07 12.83 10.20
C MET A 16 -1.52 12.37 10.23
N ILE A 17 -1.89 11.66 11.29
CA ILE A 17 -3.27 11.22 11.48
C ILE A 17 -4.05 12.31 12.20
N HIS A 18 -5.24 12.59 11.70
CA HIS A 18 -6.20 13.55 12.27
C HIS A 18 -7.42 12.79 12.78
N LEU A 19 -7.77 13.01 14.04
CA LEU A 19 -8.94 12.45 14.69
C LEU A 19 -9.92 13.57 15.04
N VAL A 20 -11.13 13.45 14.58
CA VAL A 20 -12.26 14.27 15.00
C VAL A 20 -13.27 13.37 15.71
N GLY A 21 -13.63 13.73 16.93
CA GLY A 21 -14.64 13.00 17.71
C GLY A 21 -15.77 13.92 18.15
N PHE A 22 -16.95 13.32 18.33
CA PHE A 22 -18.15 14.01 18.79
C PHE A 22 -18.68 13.29 20.01
N LYS A 23 -18.86 14.02 21.11
CA LYS A 23 -19.40 13.48 22.35
C LYS A 23 -20.18 14.56 23.09
N ASP A 24 -21.38 14.23 23.55
CA ASP A 24 -22.23 15.12 24.36
C ASP A 24 -22.44 16.50 23.73
N GLY A 25 -22.69 16.55 22.42
CA GLY A 25 -22.89 17.78 21.65
C GLY A 25 -21.63 18.63 21.43
N ARG A 26 -20.45 18.11 21.76
CA ARG A 26 -19.16 18.78 21.56
C ARG A 26 -18.29 18.02 20.59
N ALA A 27 -17.52 18.76 19.78
CA ALA A 27 -16.46 18.19 18.94
C ALA A 27 -15.12 18.30 19.66
N PHE A 28 -14.25 17.31 19.48
CA PHE A 28 -12.84 17.39 19.84
C PHE A 28 -11.98 17.02 18.64
N TYR A 29 -10.79 17.56 18.60
CA TYR A 29 -9.80 17.31 17.55
C TYR A 29 -8.46 16.95 18.14
N ARG A 30 -7.78 16.00 17.49
CA ARG A 30 -6.44 15.56 17.84
C ARG A 30 -5.65 15.20 16.57
N ASN A 31 -4.36 15.46 16.55
CA ASN A 31 -3.49 14.96 15.50
C ASN A 31 -2.15 14.49 16.08
N LYS A 32 -1.50 13.55 15.39
CA LYS A 32 -0.14 13.13 15.67
C LYS A 32 0.53 12.65 14.39
N PHE A 33 1.83 12.93 14.29
CA PHE A 33 2.65 12.27 13.28
C PHE A 33 2.76 10.78 13.55
N VAL A 34 2.68 9.99 12.50
CA VAL A 34 3.03 8.56 12.54
C VAL A 34 4.53 8.47 12.82
N ARG A 35 4.90 7.80 13.90
CA ARG A 35 6.30 7.69 14.32
C ARG A 35 6.99 6.55 13.57
N THR A 36 7.19 6.75 12.26
CA THR A 36 7.91 5.80 11.43
C THR A 36 9.39 5.76 11.79
N ASP A 37 10.06 4.65 11.51
CA ASP A 37 11.51 4.53 11.70
C ASP A 37 12.26 5.59 10.89
N ALA A 38 11.76 5.91 9.69
CA ALA A 38 12.32 6.95 8.84
C ALA A 38 12.20 8.34 9.48
N LEU A 39 11.01 8.71 9.97
CA LEU A 39 10.83 9.99 10.66
C LEU A 39 11.76 10.12 11.87
N LEU A 40 11.86 9.06 12.69
CA LEU A 40 12.71 9.06 13.87
C LEU A 40 14.20 9.22 13.52
N ALA A 41 14.65 8.52 12.49
CA ALA A 41 16.03 8.62 12.02
C ALA A 41 16.36 10.03 11.51
N GLU A 42 15.47 10.65 10.73
CA GLU A 42 15.68 12.02 10.26
C GLU A 42 15.61 13.07 11.37
N GLN A 43 14.73 12.88 12.36
CA GLN A 43 14.69 13.73 13.55
C GLN A 43 16.01 13.68 14.33
N GLN A 44 16.59 12.48 14.47
CA GLN A 44 17.86 12.30 15.14
C GLN A 44 19.03 12.95 14.38
N GLU A 45 19.04 12.84 13.06
CA GLU A 45 20.07 13.40 12.19
C GLU A 45 19.90 14.90 11.93
N GLY A 46 18.71 15.44 12.14
CA GLY A 46 18.36 16.84 11.86
C GLY A 46 18.34 17.20 10.37
N ARG A 47 18.23 16.20 9.46
CA ARG A 47 18.27 16.39 8.01
C ARG A 47 17.54 15.26 7.27
N PRO A 48 17.14 15.49 5.98
CA PRO A 48 16.58 14.42 5.15
C PRO A 48 17.63 13.35 4.84
N LEU A 49 17.20 12.10 4.85
CA LEU A 49 18.06 10.92 4.60
C LEU A 49 17.66 10.15 3.33
N TRP A 50 16.45 10.32 2.83
CA TRP A 50 15.95 9.61 1.66
C TRP A 50 15.60 10.54 0.52
N ALA A 51 15.74 10.02 -0.70
CA ALA A 51 15.30 10.71 -1.90
C ALA A 51 13.76 10.78 -1.91
N GLY A 52 13.21 11.87 -2.45
CA GLY A 52 11.79 12.00 -2.72
C GLY A 52 11.38 11.33 -4.04
N LEU A 53 10.06 11.27 -4.29
CA LEU A 53 9.48 10.70 -5.51
C LEU A 53 9.99 11.38 -6.80
N ALA A 54 10.26 12.68 -6.73
CA ALA A 54 10.77 13.47 -7.85
C ALA A 54 12.30 13.44 -7.99
N GLU A 55 12.98 12.58 -7.21
CA GLU A 55 14.45 12.49 -7.19
C GLU A 55 14.91 11.09 -7.63
N ARG A 56 16.18 11.03 -8.00
CA ARG A 56 16.82 9.75 -8.28
C ARG A 56 17.06 8.99 -6.96
N PRO A 57 16.72 7.69 -6.89
CA PRO A 57 16.89 6.87 -5.69
C PRO A 57 18.33 6.82 -5.16
N ASP A 58 19.34 6.96 -6.05
CA ASP A 58 20.77 6.95 -5.69
C ASP A 58 21.18 8.12 -4.78
N LYS A 59 20.32 9.12 -4.61
CA LYS A 59 20.53 10.23 -3.66
C LYS A 59 20.26 9.84 -2.20
N ALA A 60 19.54 8.75 -1.95
CA ALA A 60 19.29 8.28 -0.60
C ALA A 60 20.60 7.99 0.14
N LYS A 61 20.65 8.38 1.42
CA LYS A 61 21.84 8.23 2.29
C LYS A 61 21.80 6.93 3.11
N ARG A 62 20.66 6.25 3.11
CA ARG A 62 20.42 4.98 3.81
C ARG A 62 19.55 4.09 2.94
N PRO A 63 19.63 2.75 3.10
CA PRO A 63 18.62 1.85 2.57
C PRO A 63 17.23 2.26 3.05
N GLY A 64 16.23 2.12 2.21
CA GLY A 64 14.86 2.55 2.51
C GLY A 64 13.84 1.45 2.18
N TRP A 65 12.63 1.88 2.07
CA TRP A 65 11.45 1.07 1.82
C TRP A 65 10.95 1.23 0.38
N GLY A 66 9.79 0.61 0.14
CA GLY A 66 9.06 0.75 -1.09
C GLY A 66 9.50 -0.18 -2.20
N ALA A 67 8.75 -0.14 -3.27
CA ALA A 67 9.00 -0.97 -4.45
C ALA A 67 10.41 -0.80 -5.03
N ARG A 68 11.00 0.39 -4.86
CA ARG A 68 12.36 0.73 -5.28
C ARG A 68 13.42 0.54 -4.18
N ARG A 69 13.02 0.15 -2.96
CA ARG A 69 13.88 -0.08 -1.77
C ARG A 69 14.75 1.12 -1.35
N MET A 70 14.40 2.33 -1.74
CA MET A 70 15.22 3.53 -1.50
C MET A 70 14.41 4.75 -1.08
N LEU A 71 13.10 4.62 -0.93
CA LEU A 71 12.23 5.71 -0.50
C LEU A 71 12.13 5.77 1.02
N LYS A 72 11.76 6.94 1.51
CA LYS A 72 11.31 7.09 2.87
C LYS A 72 10.00 6.33 3.08
N ASP A 73 9.89 5.57 4.16
CA ASP A 73 8.57 5.13 4.64
C ASP A 73 7.91 6.31 5.35
N ALA A 74 7.05 6.99 4.63
CA ALA A 74 6.33 8.15 5.14
C ALA A 74 5.03 7.77 5.87
N SER A 75 4.49 6.57 5.64
CA SER A 75 3.20 6.10 6.19
C SER A 75 2.10 7.15 6.11
N SER A 76 1.94 7.76 4.93
CA SER A 76 1.18 9.00 4.73
C SER A 76 -0.04 8.84 3.83
N THR A 77 -0.37 7.62 3.40
CA THR A 77 -1.35 7.44 2.33
C THR A 77 -2.72 7.03 2.85
N ASP A 78 -2.79 6.03 3.71
CA ASP A 78 -4.07 5.46 4.13
C ASP A 78 -4.08 5.09 5.61
N VAL A 79 -5.29 5.03 6.19
CA VAL A 79 -5.52 4.56 7.54
C VAL A 79 -6.78 3.70 7.60
N VAL A 80 -6.65 2.49 8.13
CA VAL A 80 -7.75 1.58 8.41
C VAL A 80 -7.76 1.19 9.87
N VAL A 81 -8.88 0.67 10.36
CA VAL A 81 -8.96 0.11 11.73
C VAL A 81 -9.01 -1.40 11.64
N HIS A 82 -8.07 -2.08 12.31
CA HIS A 82 -8.04 -3.52 12.41
C HIS A 82 -7.62 -3.94 13.82
N ASN A 83 -8.30 -4.95 14.37
CA ASN A 83 -8.04 -5.50 15.70
C ASN A 83 -7.87 -4.42 16.79
N GLY A 84 -8.68 -3.35 16.75
CA GLY A 84 -8.65 -2.26 17.74
C GLY A 84 -7.52 -1.24 17.56
N PHE A 85 -6.73 -1.32 16.51
CA PHE A 85 -5.69 -0.36 16.17
C PHE A 85 -6.04 0.42 14.90
N ALA A 86 -5.71 1.71 14.87
CA ALA A 86 -5.58 2.46 13.64
C ALA A 86 -4.24 2.08 12.99
N LEU A 87 -4.30 1.54 11.78
CA LEU A 87 -3.15 1.14 10.97
C LEU A 87 -2.91 2.20 9.90
N SER A 88 -1.73 2.79 9.89
CA SER A 88 -1.30 3.72 8.85
C SER A 88 -0.31 3.03 7.91
N SER A 89 -0.43 3.30 6.61
CA SER A 89 0.35 2.66 5.55
C SER A 89 0.79 3.65 4.46
N HIS A 90 1.67 3.18 3.58
CA HIS A 90 2.25 3.97 2.48
C HIS A 90 2.05 3.29 1.13
N PHE A 91 1.64 4.05 0.10
CA PHE A 91 1.32 3.48 -1.22
C PHE A 91 2.53 2.83 -1.92
N GLU A 92 3.73 3.31 -1.69
CA GLU A 92 4.98 2.73 -2.25
C GLU A 92 5.49 1.53 -1.44
N CYS A 93 4.67 0.93 -0.59
CA CYS A 93 4.97 -0.11 0.37
C CYS A 93 5.89 0.35 1.50
N GLY A 94 5.48 0.08 2.70
CA GLY A 94 6.19 0.39 3.94
C GLY A 94 5.72 -0.50 5.07
N ASP A 95 6.17 -0.24 6.26
CA ASP A 95 5.65 -0.90 7.45
C ASP A 95 4.21 -0.44 7.74
N ALA A 96 3.35 -1.32 8.23
CA ALA A 96 2.07 -0.93 8.81
C ALA A 96 2.29 -0.45 10.24
N TYR A 97 2.04 0.83 10.51
CA TYR A 97 2.19 1.40 11.85
C TYR A 97 0.87 1.43 12.60
N ARG A 98 0.90 0.93 13.84
CA ARG A 98 -0.26 0.89 14.73
C ARG A 98 -0.29 2.10 15.64
N MET A 99 -1.49 2.64 15.82
CA MET A 99 -1.79 3.71 16.76
C MET A 99 -3.06 3.38 17.53
N ASP A 100 -3.17 3.89 18.73
CA ASP A 100 -4.44 3.85 19.47
C ASP A 100 -5.48 4.71 18.72
N PRO A 101 -6.65 4.19 18.36
CA PRO A 101 -7.59 4.90 17.49
C PRO A 101 -8.24 6.13 18.15
N LEU A 102 -8.19 6.24 19.49
CA LEU A 102 -8.80 7.35 20.22
C LEU A 102 -7.78 8.37 20.72
N THR A 103 -6.56 7.93 21.08
CA THR A 103 -5.51 8.82 21.60
C THR A 103 -4.45 9.15 20.56
N LEU A 104 -4.37 8.38 19.48
CA LEU A 104 -3.31 8.39 18.48
C LEU A 104 -1.92 8.11 19.07
N ASP A 105 -1.86 7.43 20.23
CA ASP A 105 -0.58 7.01 20.80
C ASP A 105 0.04 5.90 19.95
N PRO A 106 1.34 5.98 19.64
CA PRO A 106 2.00 4.96 18.84
C PRO A 106 2.01 3.62 19.57
N ARG A 107 1.75 2.54 18.83
CA ARG A 107 1.73 1.15 19.30
C ARG A 107 2.74 0.28 18.54
N GLY A 108 3.71 0.91 17.88
CA GLY A 108 4.73 0.22 17.10
C GLY A 108 4.24 -0.23 15.72
N LYS A 109 4.96 -1.17 15.13
CA LYS A 109 4.62 -1.78 13.85
C LYS A 109 3.67 -2.95 14.04
N ALA A 110 2.85 -3.23 13.05
CA ALA A 110 2.07 -4.46 13.00
C ALA A 110 3.01 -5.66 12.84
N PRO A 111 2.92 -6.69 13.69
CA PRO A 111 3.88 -7.79 13.72
C PRO A 111 3.81 -8.70 12.49
N TRP A 112 2.71 -8.62 11.76
CA TRP A 112 2.45 -9.40 10.55
C TRP A 112 3.05 -8.78 9.28
N THR A 113 3.52 -7.53 9.33
CA THR A 113 4.04 -6.85 8.14
C THR A 113 5.23 -7.62 7.56
N PRO A 114 5.16 -8.07 6.29
CA PRO A 114 6.28 -8.76 5.66
C PRO A 114 7.51 -7.86 5.50
N GLU A 115 8.67 -8.45 5.25
CA GLU A 115 9.91 -7.69 4.98
C GLU A 115 9.77 -6.66 3.85
N ARG A 116 8.93 -6.95 2.84
CA ARG A 116 8.64 -6.04 1.73
C ARG A 116 7.59 -4.98 2.06
N GLY A 117 7.11 -4.96 3.30
CA GLY A 117 6.06 -4.05 3.74
C GLY A 117 4.68 -4.40 3.22
N THR A 118 3.77 -3.46 3.34
CA THR A 118 2.43 -3.48 2.74
C THR A 118 2.19 -2.18 1.98
N SER A 119 1.45 -2.25 0.86
CA SER A 119 0.96 -1.05 0.19
C SER A 119 -0.18 -0.41 1.01
N ALA A 120 -0.55 0.80 0.67
CA ALA A 120 -1.78 1.42 1.14
C ALA A 120 -3.02 0.69 0.58
N HIS A 121 -4.20 1.15 1.00
CA HIS A 121 -5.50 0.62 0.58
C HIS A 121 -5.71 -0.85 0.95
N THR A 122 -5.20 -1.24 2.13
CA THR A 122 -5.57 -2.51 2.75
C THR A 122 -7.08 -2.56 2.99
N LYS A 123 -7.68 -3.74 2.86
CA LYS A 123 -9.13 -3.91 3.01
C LYS A 123 -9.44 -4.72 4.25
N VAL A 124 -10.33 -4.21 5.09
CA VAL A 124 -10.82 -4.92 6.26
C VAL A 124 -12.23 -5.38 5.99
N ASP A 125 -12.47 -6.67 6.13
CA ASP A 125 -13.80 -7.24 6.12
C ASP A 125 -14.41 -7.17 7.53
N GLU A 126 -15.36 -6.30 7.73
CA GLU A 126 -16.00 -6.08 9.03
C GLU A 126 -16.78 -7.30 9.54
N HIS A 127 -17.16 -8.24 8.67
CA HIS A 127 -17.90 -9.45 9.05
C HIS A 127 -16.99 -10.54 9.60
N THR A 128 -15.80 -10.70 9.00
CA THR A 128 -14.85 -11.74 9.41
C THR A 128 -13.71 -11.20 10.28
N GLY A 129 -13.47 -9.91 10.25
CA GLY A 129 -12.32 -9.27 10.87
C GLY A 129 -11.01 -9.51 10.14
N GLU A 130 -11.05 -10.09 8.93
CA GLU A 130 -9.84 -10.28 8.11
C GLU A 130 -9.40 -8.96 7.48
N LEU A 131 -8.08 -8.77 7.42
CA LEU A 131 -7.46 -7.70 6.67
C LEU A 131 -6.72 -8.30 5.46
N MET A 132 -7.04 -7.83 4.28
CA MET A 132 -6.39 -8.18 3.04
C MET A 132 -5.45 -7.07 2.60
N PHE A 133 -4.26 -7.44 2.12
CA PHE A 133 -3.25 -6.50 1.67
C PHE A 133 -2.46 -7.04 0.49
N PHE A 134 -1.72 -6.16 -0.16
CA PHE A 134 -0.74 -6.51 -1.18
C PHE A 134 0.54 -5.70 -0.97
N ASN A 135 1.62 -6.15 -1.57
CA ASN A 135 2.80 -5.33 -1.80
C ASN A 135 3.40 -5.64 -3.17
N TYR A 136 4.16 -4.70 -3.69
CA TYR A 136 4.74 -4.80 -5.02
C TYR A 136 6.19 -4.32 -5.04
N SER A 137 6.94 -4.71 -6.09
CA SER A 137 8.36 -4.41 -6.20
C SER A 137 8.80 -4.34 -7.66
N VAL A 138 9.93 -3.66 -7.90
CA VAL A 138 10.66 -3.74 -9.17
C VAL A 138 11.42 -5.06 -9.34
N ASP A 139 11.57 -5.83 -8.27
CA ASP A 139 12.21 -7.14 -8.25
C ASP A 139 11.18 -8.25 -8.02
N GLN A 140 11.42 -9.42 -8.62
CA GLN A 140 10.56 -10.60 -8.40
C GLN A 140 10.54 -11.07 -6.93
N PRO A 141 9.40 -11.58 -6.45
CA PRO A 141 8.08 -11.51 -7.09
C PRO A 141 7.59 -10.04 -7.16
N TYR A 142 7.03 -9.65 -8.33
CA TYR A 142 6.60 -8.27 -8.56
C TYR A 142 5.37 -7.86 -7.77
N LEU A 143 4.56 -8.83 -7.34
CA LEU A 143 3.35 -8.64 -6.55
C LEU A 143 3.24 -9.78 -5.54
N ASN A 144 2.84 -9.48 -4.32
CA ASN A 144 2.41 -10.47 -3.34
C ASN A 144 1.05 -10.05 -2.77
N TYR A 145 0.27 -11.04 -2.40
CA TYR A 145 -1.03 -10.88 -1.77
C TYR A 145 -1.03 -11.59 -0.41
N GLY A 146 -1.65 -10.97 0.60
CA GLY A 146 -1.71 -11.55 1.94
C GLY A 146 -3.02 -11.30 2.67
N VAL A 147 -3.28 -12.15 3.66
CA VAL A 147 -4.42 -12.05 4.58
C VAL A 147 -3.93 -12.16 6.01
N VAL A 148 -4.40 -11.24 6.84
CA VAL A 148 -4.24 -11.22 8.29
C VAL A 148 -5.60 -11.53 8.91
N ASP A 149 -5.64 -12.42 9.87
CA ASP A 149 -6.89 -12.76 10.55
C ASP A 149 -7.31 -11.72 11.61
N ALA A 150 -8.50 -11.91 12.18
CA ALA A 150 -9.04 -11.04 13.22
C ALA A 150 -8.18 -10.96 14.49
N SER A 151 -7.24 -11.90 14.67
CA SER A 151 -6.31 -11.92 15.82
C SER A 151 -4.97 -11.23 15.53
N ASP A 152 -4.85 -10.53 14.40
CA ASP A 152 -3.62 -9.82 13.98
C ASP A 152 -2.48 -10.80 13.58
N THR A 153 -2.84 -11.99 13.07
CA THR A 153 -1.90 -13.02 12.63
C THR A 153 -1.88 -13.13 11.11
N LEU A 154 -0.70 -13.11 10.49
CA LEU A 154 -0.54 -13.37 9.06
C LEU A 154 -0.84 -14.85 8.78
N VAL A 155 -1.97 -15.12 8.14
CA VAL A 155 -2.46 -16.48 7.87
C VAL A 155 -2.30 -16.90 6.41
N HIS A 156 -2.02 -15.94 5.53
CA HIS A 156 -1.81 -16.20 4.10
C HIS A 156 -0.88 -15.15 3.51
N TYR A 157 0.12 -15.58 2.72
CA TYR A 157 0.99 -14.66 1.98
C TYR A 157 1.63 -15.39 0.81
N VAL A 158 1.27 -14.98 -0.41
CA VAL A 158 1.65 -15.69 -1.63
C VAL A 158 2.14 -14.72 -2.72
N PRO A 159 3.12 -15.15 -3.55
CA PRO A 159 3.50 -14.39 -4.73
C PRO A 159 2.41 -14.54 -5.81
N ILE A 160 2.19 -13.45 -6.54
CA ILE A 160 1.33 -13.40 -7.71
C ILE A 160 2.20 -13.15 -8.93
N ASP A 161 2.11 -14.04 -9.90
CA ASP A 161 2.94 -13.94 -11.11
C ASP A 161 2.45 -12.81 -12.02
N LEU A 162 3.34 -11.86 -12.30
CA LEU A 162 3.14 -10.75 -13.21
C LEU A 162 4.26 -10.74 -14.27
N PRO A 163 3.97 -10.28 -15.51
CA PRO A 163 4.96 -10.24 -16.59
C PRO A 163 6.08 -9.23 -16.37
N GLY A 164 5.97 -8.37 -15.36
CA GLY A 164 6.97 -7.34 -15.04
C GLY A 164 6.54 -6.48 -13.86
N PRO A 165 7.38 -5.53 -13.45
CA PRO A 165 7.06 -4.61 -12.36
C PRO A 165 5.88 -3.73 -12.75
N ARG A 166 4.85 -3.73 -11.92
CA ARG A 166 3.64 -2.91 -12.06
C ARG A 166 3.55 -1.91 -10.92
N ILE A 167 2.62 -0.97 -11.06
CA ILE A 167 2.31 0.03 -10.03
C ILE A 167 0.83 -0.15 -9.64
N PRO A 168 0.45 -1.26 -9.00
CA PRO A 168 -0.90 -1.38 -8.45
C PRO A 168 -1.05 -0.38 -7.33
N HIS A 169 -2.18 0.34 -7.29
CA HIS A 169 -2.42 1.34 -6.27
C HIS A 169 -3.42 0.87 -5.22
N ASP A 170 -4.40 0.11 -5.65
CA ASP A 170 -5.48 -0.40 -4.81
C ASP A 170 -5.82 -1.86 -5.16
N MET A 171 -6.61 -2.49 -4.32
CA MET A 171 -7.22 -3.80 -4.52
C MET A 171 -8.68 -3.78 -4.09
N ALA A 172 -9.47 -4.76 -4.53
CA ALA A 172 -10.83 -4.95 -4.06
C ALA A 172 -11.00 -6.34 -3.46
N PHE A 173 -12.13 -6.57 -2.79
CA PHE A 173 -12.51 -7.89 -2.30
C PHE A 173 -14.02 -8.07 -2.32
N THR A 174 -14.44 -9.32 -2.38
CA THR A 174 -15.83 -9.76 -2.19
C THR A 174 -15.89 -10.72 -1.01
N GLN A 175 -17.03 -11.32 -0.77
CA GLN A 175 -17.17 -12.32 0.29
C GLN A 175 -16.16 -13.49 0.14
N ASN A 176 -15.90 -13.95 -1.08
CA ASN A 176 -15.08 -15.14 -1.33
C ASN A 176 -13.76 -14.87 -2.02
N TYR A 177 -13.57 -13.69 -2.64
CA TYR A 177 -12.44 -13.41 -3.50
C TYR A 177 -11.72 -12.10 -3.14
N ALA A 178 -10.44 -12.05 -3.47
CA ALA A 178 -9.70 -10.82 -3.63
C ALA A 178 -9.51 -10.52 -5.11
N ILE A 179 -9.55 -9.24 -5.47
CA ILE A 179 -9.36 -8.76 -6.84
C ILE A 179 -8.10 -7.90 -6.89
N LEU A 180 -7.12 -8.40 -7.64
CA LEU A 180 -5.85 -7.74 -7.89
C LEU A 180 -5.83 -7.19 -9.30
N ASN A 181 -5.10 -6.11 -9.54
CA ASN A 181 -5.04 -5.51 -10.85
C ASN A 181 -3.61 -5.53 -11.43
N ASP A 182 -3.52 -5.78 -12.74
CA ASP A 182 -2.35 -5.60 -13.57
C ASP A 182 -2.71 -4.55 -14.64
N CYS A 183 -2.72 -3.30 -14.21
CA CYS A 183 -2.96 -2.17 -15.12
C CYS A 183 -1.71 -1.86 -15.95
N PRO A 184 -1.87 -1.41 -17.21
CA PRO A 184 -0.74 -1.12 -18.10
C PRO A 184 -0.06 0.22 -17.77
N LEU A 185 0.15 0.50 -16.48
CA LEU A 185 0.96 1.62 -15.98
C LEU A 185 2.11 1.04 -15.17
N PHE A 186 3.33 1.16 -15.66
CA PHE A 186 4.50 0.59 -15.00
C PHE A 186 5.80 1.30 -15.35
N TRP A 187 6.84 1.02 -14.59
CA TRP A 187 8.20 1.47 -14.89
C TRP A 187 8.81 0.62 -16.00
N GLU A 188 9.36 1.29 -17.01
CA GLU A 188 10.10 0.63 -18.08
C GLU A 188 11.30 -0.14 -17.54
N PRO A 189 11.38 -1.48 -17.65
CA PRO A 189 12.47 -2.26 -17.08
C PRO A 189 13.86 -1.80 -17.54
N ALA A 190 13.98 -1.41 -18.80
CA ALA A 190 15.22 -0.90 -19.37
C ALA A 190 15.67 0.44 -18.76
N LEU A 191 14.74 1.24 -18.26
CA LEU A 191 15.01 2.50 -17.55
C LEU A 191 15.31 2.26 -16.09
N VAL A 192 14.59 1.31 -15.46
CA VAL A 192 14.82 0.90 -14.07
C VAL A 192 16.27 0.42 -13.90
N GLY A 193 16.79 -0.40 -14.83
CA GLY A 193 18.19 -0.83 -14.84
C GLY A 193 19.21 0.31 -14.96
N LYS A 194 18.77 1.50 -15.39
CA LYS A 194 19.58 2.73 -15.44
C LYS A 194 19.30 3.67 -14.25
N GLY A 195 18.51 3.24 -13.27
CA GLY A 195 18.09 4.05 -12.12
C GLY A 195 17.08 5.16 -12.46
N VAL A 196 16.33 5.00 -13.56
CA VAL A 196 15.28 5.95 -13.97
C VAL A 196 13.91 5.30 -13.72
N TYR A 197 13.13 5.91 -12.84
CA TYR A 197 11.81 5.42 -12.39
C TYR A 197 10.69 6.34 -12.91
N ALA A 198 10.55 6.41 -14.23
CA ALA A 198 9.47 7.13 -14.87
C ALA A 198 8.37 6.13 -15.27
N PRO A 199 7.18 6.19 -14.69
CA PRO A 199 6.07 5.34 -15.11
C PRO A 199 5.53 5.79 -16.47
N ALA A 200 5.14 4.82 -17.29
CA ALA A 200 4.52 5.04 -18.59
C ALA A 200 3.22 4.23 -18.69
N PHE A 201 2.23 4.81 -19.35
CA PHE A 201 0.98 4.13 -19.67
C PHE A 201 1.06 3.50 -21.06
N HIS A 202 0.83 2.19 -21.14
CA HIS A 202 0.97 1.35 -22.34
C HIS A 202 -0.40 1.02 -22.93
N ARG A 203 -0.86 1.84 -23.85
CA ARG A 203 -2.19 1.71 -24.48
C ARG A 203 -2.39 0.44 -25.31
N GLU A 204 -1.30 -0.20 -25.70
CA GLU A 204 -1.28 -1.45 -26.47
C GLU A 204 -1.46 -2.71 -25.63
N LEU A 205 -1.42 -2.59 -24.30
CA LEU A 205 -1.59 -3.70 -23.37
C LEU A 205 -2.95 -3.65 -22.70
N PRO A 206 -3.60 -4.78 -22.44
CA PRO A 206 -4.85 -4.81 -21.69
C PRO A 206 -4.63 -4.47 -20.22
N THR A 207 -5.68 -4.01 -19.57
CA THR A 207 -5.81 -4.13 -18.12
C THR A 207 -6.22 -5.56 -17.82
N ARG A 208 -5.58 -6.19 -16.82
CA ARG A 208 -5.97 -7.51 -16.35
C ARG A 208 -6.43 -7.45 -14.91
N LEU A 209 -7.56 -8.09 -14.64
CA LEU A 209 -8.12 -8.22 -13.29
C LEU A 209 -7.94 -9.67 -12.83
N GLY A 210 -7.17 -9.86 -11.78
CA GLY A 210 -6.87 -11.16 -11.20
C GLY A 210 -7.82 -11.46 -10.03
N VAL A 211 -8.71 -12.42 -10.22
CA VAL A 211 -9.65 -12.90 -9.20
C VAL A 211 -9.07 -14.15 -8.54
N ILE A 212 -8.80 -14.09 -7.24
CA ILE A 212 -8.23 -15.19 -6.46
C ILE A 212 -9.11 -15.46 -5.23
N PRO A 213 -9.40 -16.74 -4.86
CA PRO A 213 -10.03 -17.02 -3.57
C PRO A 213 -9.23 -16.35 -2.43
N ARG A 214 -9.90 -15.84 -1.40
CA ARG A 214 -9.24 -15.03 -0.34
C ARG A 214 -7.97 -15.65 0.24
N ARG A 215 -7.91 -16.98 0.35
CA ARG A 215 -6.73 -17.74 0.79
C ARG A 215 -6.32 -18.76 -0.27
N GLY A 216 -6.49 -18.41 -1.54
CA GLY A 216 -6.20 -19.27 -2.69
C GLY A 216 -4.70 -19.38 -2.96
N ALA A 217 -4.27 -20.53 -3.44
CA ALA A 217 -2.91 -20.71 -3.96
C ALA A 217 -2.69 -19.86 -5.22
N PRO A 218 -1.44 -19.49 -5.56
CA PRO A 218 -1.14 -18.62 -6.71
C PRO A 218 -1.71 -19.12 -8.05
N ASP A 219 -1.78 -20.43 -8.25
CA ASP A 219 -2.34 -21.07 -9.46
C ASP A 219 -3.87 -21.03 -9.56
N GLN A 220 -4.54 -20.61 -8.51
CA GLN A 220 -6.01 -20.47 -8.49
C GLN A 220 -6.47 -19.09 -8.96
N ILE A 221 -5.55 -18.15 -9.21
CA ILE A 221 -5.92 -16.85 -9.75
C ILE A 221 -6.44 -16.99 -11.19
N ARG A 222 -7.56 -16.33 -11.48
CA ARG A 222 -8.12 -16.20 -12.83
C ARG A 222 -7.95 -14.78 -13.31
N TRP A 223 -7.40 -14.62 -14.49
CA TRP A 223 -7.18 -13.32 -15.11
C TRP A 223 -8.24 -13.00 -16.14
N PHE A 224 -8.79 -11.81 -16.07
CA PHE A 224 -9.79 -11.27 -16.99
C PHE A 224 -9.25 -10.02 -17.66
N ASP A 225 -9.29 -9.99 -18.99
CA ASP A 225 -8.81 -8.85 -19.74
C ASP A 225 -9.90 -7.78 -19.88
N ALA A 226 -9.49 -6.52 -19.76
CA ALA A 226 -10.32 -5.34 -19.99
C ALA A 226 -9.60 -4.35 -20.91
N ALA A 227 -10.34 -3.33 -21.38
CA ALA A 227 -9.75 -2.24 -22.14
C ALA A 227 -8.62 -1.56 -21.35
N PRO A 228 -7.55 -1.10 -22.03
CA PRO A 228 -6.45 -0.41 -21.36
C PRO A 228 -6.94 0.75 -20.50
N THR A 229 -6.76 0.63 -19.21
CA THR A 229 -7.10 1.66 -18.23
C THR A 229 -6.14 1.63 -17.04
N TYR A 230 -6.16 2.67 -16.23
CA TYR A 230 -5.54 2.67 -14.92
C TYR A 230 -6.61 3.05 -13.89
N VAL A 231 -6.89 2.12 -13.00
CA VAL A 231 -7.82 2.35 -11.90
C VAL A 231 -7.03 2.78 -10.68
N LEU A 232 -7.34 3.97 -10.17
CA LEU A 232 -6.69 4.49 -8.99
C LEU A 232 -7.30 3.87 -7.73
N HIS A 233 -8.64 3.92 -7.61
CA HIS A 233 -9.33 3.35 -6.45
C HIS A 233 -10.54 2.50 -6.85
N TRP A 234 -10.75 1.43 -6.09
CA TRP A 234 -11.95 0.61 -6.16
C TRP A 234 -12.95 1.07 -5.10
N LEU A 235 -14.16 1.40 -5.55
CA LEU A 235 -15.23 1.90 -4.69
C LEU A 235 -15.97 0.78 -4.00
N ASN A 236 -16.26 -0.29 -4.76
CA ASN A 236 -17.03 -1.43 -4.29
C ASN A 236 -16.74 -2.68 -5.11
N ALA A 237 -16.95 -3.84 -4.50
CA ALA A 237 -16.97 -5.14 -5.19
C ALA A 237 -17.94 -6.08 -4.47
N PHE A 238 -18.74 -6.80 -5.23
CA PHE A 238 -19.66 -7.80 -4.69
C PHE A 238 -19.92 -8.91 -5.70
N GLU A 239 -20.44 -10.03 -5.20
CA GLU A 239 -20.83 -11.18 -6.00
C GLU A 239 -22.35 -11.12 -6.27
N ASP A 240 -22.74 -11.30 -7.53
CA ASP A 240 -24.14 -11.42 -7.98
C ASP A 240 -24.28 -12.68 -8.84
N GLY A 241 -24.73 -13.76 -8.23
CA GLY A 241 -24.78 -15.07 -8.86
C GLY A 241 -23.40 -15.56 -9.29
N ASP A 242 -23.18 -15.72 -10.59
CA ASP A 242 -21.92 -16.17 -11.19
C ASP A 242 -21.00 -15.00 -11.60
N GLU A 243 -21.38 -13.77 -11.29
CA GLU A 243 -20.66 -12.57 -11.66
C GLU A 243 -20.02 -11.89 -10.45
N ILE A 244 -18.92 -11.19 -10.69
CA ILE A 244 -18.34 -10.22 -9.76
C ILE A 244 -18.56 -8.84 -10.36
N VAL A 245 -19.26 -7.99 -9.62
CA VAL A 245 -19.44 -6.58 -9.97
C VAL A 245 -18.35 -5.77 -9.27
N LEU A 246 -17.68 -4.90 -10.03
CA LEU A 246 -16.54 -4.13 -9.56
C LEU A 246 -16.67 -2.68 -10.03
N ASP A 247 -16.73 -1.75 -9.08
CA ASP A 247 -16.82 -0.31 -9.33
C ASP A 247 -15.50 0.39 -9.01
N GLY A 248 -15.00 1.23 -9.94
CA GLY A 248 -13.73 1.94 -9.77
C GLY A 248 -13.63 3.21 -10.62
N PHE A 249 -12.61 4.03 -10.35
CA PHE A 249 -12.31 5.26 -11.09
C PHE A 249 -10.79 5.51 -11.21
#